data_8fbbb75a6ed827a304c19c3fda2bbde0
#
_entry.id   8fbbb75a6ed827a304c19c3fda2bbde0
#
_cell.length_a   1.000
_cell.length_b   1.000
_cell.length_c   1.000
_cell.angle_alpha   90.00
_cell.angle_beta   90.00
_cell.angle_gamma   90.00
#
_symmetry.space_group_name_H-M   'P 1'
#
loop_
_entity.id
_entity.type
_entity.pdbx_description
1 polymer ?
#
loop_
_entity_poly.entity_id
_entity_poly.type
_entity_poly.pdbx_seq_one_letter_code
_entity_poly.pdbx_strand_id
1 'polypeptide(L)'
;MTSLRVWAPRAAKLEVVIGSARISMQPDADGWYGVSDPRLVAGTDYWLSVDGGPNTPDPRSRLQPSGPHGPSRVVDPASFSWNDSEFSPPELGAGAVYELHLGTFTPEGTCDGALARLDHLE
;
A
#
# COMPACT_ATOMS: atom_id res chain seq x y z
N MET A 1 -16.16 -0.28 4.53
CA MET A 1 -15.75 1.13 4.41
C MET A 1 -14.26 1.19 4.69
N THR A 2 -13.45 1.61 3.74
CA THR A 2 -12.00 1.68 3.92
C THR A 2 -11.65 2.91 4.75
N SER A 3 -10.85 2.74 5.78
CA SER A 3 -10.28 3.84 6.56
C SER A 3 -8.82 4.03 6.18
N LEU A 4 -8.38 5.27 6.04
CA LEU A 4 -6.96 5.61 5.90
C LEU A 4 -6.43 6.12 7.22
N ARG A 5 -5.20 5.72 7.56
CA ARG A 5 -4.43 6.25 8.68
C ARG A 5 -3.04 6.64 8.21
N VAL A 6 -2.64 7.84 8.54
CA VAL A 6 -1.34 8.42 8.16
C VAL A 6 -0.64 8.95 9.41
N TRP A 7 0.62 8.63 9.56
CA TRP A 7 1.44 9.18 10.63
C TRP A 7 2.12 10.47 10.17
N ALA A 8 1.78 11.58 10.80
CA ALA A 8 2.26 12.90 10.45
C ALA A 8 2.39 13.78 11.73
N PRO A 9 3.29 13.42 12.65
CA PRO A 9 3.33 14.01 14.00
C PRO A 9 3.66 15.51 14.03
N ARG A 10 4.15 16.08 12.93
CA ARG A 10 4.48 17.50 12.80
C ARG A 10 3.45 18.29 12.00
N ALA A 11 2.46 17.63 11.42
CA ALA A 11 1.42 18.30 10.66
C ALA A 11 0.43 19.00 11.62
N ALA A 12 0.04 20.22 11.30
CA ALA A 12 -1.07 20.89 11.95
C ALA A 12 -2.42 20.50 11.33
N LYS A 13 -2.41 20.16 10.04
CA LYS A 13 -3.58 19.73 9.26
C LYS A 13 -3.18 18.70 8.23
N LEU A 14 -3.98 17.64 8.09
CA LEU A 14 -3.83 16.66 7.04
C LEU A 14 -5.15 16.46 6.29
N GLU A 15 -5.07 16.41 4.97
CA GLU A 15 -6.24 16.21 4.10
C GLU A 15 -5.98 15.09 3.11
N VAL A 16 -7.01 14.29 2.84
CA VAL A 16 -7.07 13.40 1.67
C VAL A 16 -7.71 14.17 0.52
N VAL A 17 -7.12 14.09 -0.66
CA VAL A 17 -7.61 14.75 -1.87
C VAL A 17 -8.03 13.71 -2.88
N ILE A 18 -9.29 13.72 -3.28
CA ILE A 18 -9.88 12.82 -4.28
C ILE A 18 -10.50 13.69 -5.38
N GLY A 19 -9.87 13.70 -6.56
CA GLY A 19 -10.26 14.64 -7.61
C GLY A 19 -10.14 16.09 -7.12
N SER A 20 -11.24 16.84 -7.10
CA SER A 20 -11.32 18.21 -6.56
C SER A 20 -11.71 18.27 -5.08
N ALA A 21 -12.11 17.16 -4.49
CA ALA A 21 -12.58 17.13 -3.10
C ALA A 21 -11.41 17.02 -2.13
N ARG A 22 -11.44 17.85 -1.07
CA ARG A 22 -10.53 17.82 0.07
C ARG A 22 -11.29 17.37 1.30
N ILE A 23 -10.78 16.34 1.96
CA ILE A 23 -11.40 15.70 3.13
C ILE A 23 -10.43 15.80 4.29
N SER A 24 -10.80 16.53 5.33
CA SER A 24 -9.94 16.67 6.51
C SER A 24 -9.84 15.35 7.25
N MET A 25 -8.63 14.96 7.56
CA MET A 25 -8.34 13.84 8.46
C MET A 25 -8.42 14.30 9.92
N GLN A 26 -8.87 13.43 10.78
CA GLN A 26 -8.97 13.71 12.22
C GLN A 26 -7.68 13.30 12.92
N PRO A 27 -7.11 14.15 13.77
CA PRO A 27 -5.97 13.78 14.59
C PRO A 27 -6.36 12.68 15.57
N ASP A 28 -5.48 11.73 15.76
CA ASP A 28 -5.55 10.61 16.69
C ASP A 28 -4.30 10.65 17.61
N ALA A 29 -4.18 9.71 18.53
CA ALA A 29 -3.03 9.63 19.43
C ALA A 29 -1.71 9.47 18.67
N ASP A 30 -0.62 9.92 19.29
CA ASP A 30 0.77 9.70 18.86
C ASP A 30 1.13 10.22 17.45
N GLY A 31 0.45 11.28 17.02
CA GLY A 31 0.72 11.94 15.73
C GLY A 31 0.10 11.23 14.52
N TRP A 32 -0.84 10.35 14.75
CA TRP A 32 -1.64 9.74 13.70
C TRP A 32 -2.81 10.63 13.30
N TYR A 33 -3.20 10.51 12.04
CA TYR A 33 -4.42 11.09 11.49
C TYR A 33 -5.24 9.98 10.85
N GLY A 34 -6.55 10.01 11.05
CA GLY A 34 -7.49 9.04 10.51
C GLY A 34 -8.61 9.68 9.70
N VAL A 35 -9.09 8.98 8.69
CA VAL A 35 -10.29 9.35 7.94
C VAL A 35 -11.05 8.12 7.47
N SER A 36 -12.37 8.21 7.52
CA SER A 36 -13.29 7.26 6.89
C SER A 36 -14.25 8.06 6.02
N ASP A 37 -14.27 7.75 4.72
CA ASP A 37 -15.12 8.46 3.76
C ASP A 37 -15.65 7.46 2.72
N PRO A 38 -16.92 7.55 2.30
CA PRO A 38 -17.52 6.61 1.34
C PRO A 38 -16.87 6.63 -0.05
N ARG A 39 -16.10 7.66 -0.37
CA ARG A 39 -15.33 7.76 -1.62
C ARG A 39 -14.03 6.95 -1.59
N LEU A 40 -13.55 6.55 -0.42
CA LEU A 40 -12.36 5.72 -0.25
C LEU A 40 -12.72 4.23 -0.47
N VAL A 41 -13.00 3.90 -1.71
CA VAL A 41 -13.29 2.52 -2.14
C VAL A 41 -12.13 1.98 -2.99
N ALA A 42 -12.01 0.67 -3.08
CA ALA A 42 -10.97 0.02 -3.91
C ALA A 42 -10.97 0.59 -5.33
N GLY A 43 -9.79 0.92 -5.84
CA GLY A 43 -9.59 1.55 -7.15
C GLY A 43 -9.62 3.09 -7.14
N THR A 44 -10.01 3.74 -6.04
CA THR A 44 -10.00 5.21 -5.96
C THR A 44 -8.58 5.74 -5.81
N ASP A 45 -8.21 6.68 -6.68
CA ASP A 45 -6.96 7.42 -6.59
C ASP A 45 -7.09 8.59 -5.63
N TYR A 46 -6.08 8.76 -4.78
CA TYR A 46 -6.05 9.84 -3.80
C TYR A 46 -4.64 10.40 -3.59
N TRP A 47 -4.60 11.59 -3.03
CA TRP A 47 -3.40 12.27 -2.58
C TRP A 47 -3.53 12.66 -1.12
N LEU A 48 -2.42 13.00 -0.52
CA LEU A 48 -2.37 13.70 0.77
C LEU A 48 -1.95 15.16 0.55
N SER A 49 -2.49 16.06 1.37
CA SER A 49 -2.03 17.44 1.47
C SER A 49 -1.77 17.75 2.93
N VAL A 50 -0.52 18.12 3.23
CA VAL A 50 -0.05 18.48 4.57
C VAL A 50 -0.04 20.00 4.68
N ASP A 51 -0.72 20.55 5.67
CA ASP A 51 -0.76 21.99 6.00
C ASP A 51 -1.13 22.90 4.81
N GLY A 52 -1.98 22.40 3.91
CA GLY A 52 -2.37 23.10 2.69
C GLY A 52 -1.32 23.13 1.59
N GLY A 53 -0.24 22.39 1.75
CA GLY A 53 0.83 22.22 0.76
C GLY A 53 0.41 21.44 -0.49
N PRO A 54 1.35 21.16 -1.39
CA PRO A 54 1.09 20.42 -2.63
C PRO A 54 0.57 19.01 -2.35
N ASN A 55 -0.12 18.45 -3.34
CA ASN A 55 -0.54 17.06 -3.29
C ASN A 55 0.68 16.14 -3.34
N THR A 56 0.76 15.20 -2.40
CA THR A 56 1.83 14.21 -2.29
C THR A 56 1.23 12.80 -2.19
N PRO A 57 1.91 11.76 -2.67
CA PRO A 57 1.47 10.39 -2.46
C PRO A 57 1.49 10.03 -0.97
N ASP A 58 0.70 9.04 -0.59
CA ASP A 58 0.73 8.44 0.73
C ASP A 58 2.00 7.60 0.90
N PRO A 59 2.87 7.87 1.89
CA PRO A 59 4.08 7.08 2.12
C PRO A 59 3.80 5.62 2.50
N ARG A 60 2.58 5.28 2.87
CA ARG A 60 2.13 3.92 3.16
C ARG A 60 1.25 3.34 2.05
N SER A 61 1.26 3.94 0.88
CA SER A 61 0.49 3.45 -0.27
C SER A 61 0.86 2.00 -0.61
N ARG A 62 -0.16 1.17 -0.82
CA ARG A 62 0.00 -0.20 -1.28
C ARG A 62 0.03 -0.32 -2.81
N LEU A 63 -0.45 0.70 -3.49
CA LEU A 63 -0.49 0.75 -4.95
C LEU A 63 -0.33 2.18 -5.45
N GLN A 64 0.63 2.39 -6.33
CA GLN A 64 0.91 3.65 -7.01
C GLN A 64 0.87 3.41 -8.53
N PRO A 65 -0.30 3.52 -9.17
CA PRO A 65 -0.50 3.09 -10.55
C PRO A 65 0.29 3.91 -11.57
N SER A 66 0.70 5.13 -11.19
CA SER A 66 1.46 6.05 -12.03
C SER A 66 2.90 6.28 -11.53
N GLY A 67 3.45 5.30 -10.79
CA GLY A 67 4.80 5.37 -10.24
C GLY A 67 4.90 6.16 -8.92
N PRO A 68 6.11 6.30 -8.36
CA PRO A 68 6.33 6.75 -6.98
C PRO A 68 5.97 8.23 -6.73
N HIS A 69 5.80 9.01 -7.78
CA HIS A 69 5.38 10.42 -7.69
C HIS A 69 3.93 10.63 -8.12
N GLY A 70 3.22 9.55 -8.47
CA GLY A 70 1.80 9.57 -8.82
C GLY A 70 0.87 9.45 -7.61
N PRO A 71 -0.45 9.46 -7.85
CA PRO A 71 -1.42 9.26 -6.78
C PRO A 71 -1.28 7.87 -6.15
N SER A 72 -1.67 7.78 -4.90
CA SER A 72 -1.91 6.51 -4.23
C SER A 72 -3.27 5.96 -4.61
N ARG A 73 -3.40 4.63 -4.67
CA ARG A 73 -4.69 3.98 -4.95
C ARG A 73 -5.15 3.14 -3.77
N VAL A 74 -6.42 3.27 -3.44
CA VAL A 74 -7.06 2.44 -2.41
C VAL A 74 -7.10 0.99 -2.88
N VAL A 75 -6.60 0.08 -2.04
CA VAL A 75 -6.63 -1.37 -2.27
C VAL A 75 -7.46 -2.01 -1.17
N ASP A 76 -8.32 -2.95 -1.55
CA ASP A 76 -9.01 -3.83 -0.62
C ASP A 76 -8.37 -5.23 -0.67
N PRO A 77 -7.51 -5.59 0.30
CA PRO A 77 -6.88 -6.91 0.33
C PRO A 77 -7.87 -8.06 0.54
N ALA A 78 -9.05 -7.77 1.11
CA ALA A 78 -10.08 -8.79 1.33
C ALA A 78 -10.79 -9.21 0.04
N SER A 79 -10.62 -8.44 -1.04
CA SER A 79 -11.16 -8.80 -2.36
C SER A 79 -10.38 -9.90 -3.06
N PHE A 80 -9.17 -10.23 -2.58
CA PHE A 80 -8.36 -11.31 -3.12
C PHE A 80 -8.80 -12.66 -2.53
N SER A 81 -9.13 -13.61 -3.41
CA SER A 81 -9.47 -14.99 -2.99
C SER A 81 -8.20 -15.81 -2.82
N TRP A 82 -7.83 -16.02 -1.57
CA TRP A 82 -6.73 -16.92 -1.21
C TRP A 82 -7.17 -18.37 -1.42
N ASN A 83 -6.26 -19.21 -1.90
CA ASN A 83 -6.49 -20.66 -2.10
C ASN A 83 -5.47 -21.51 -1.32
N ASP A 84 -4.91 -20.95 -0.28
CA ASP A 84 -3.84 -21.51 0.54
C ASP A 84 -4.32 -21.99 1.93
N SER A 85 -5.62 -22.24 2.11
CA SER A 85 -6.21 -22.66 3.39
C SER A 85 -5.61 -23.94 3.96
N GLU A 86 -5.09 -24.82 3.09
CA GLU A 86 -4.44 -26.07 3.47
C GLU A 86 -2.92 -25.91 3.67
N PHE A 87 -2.36 -24.73 3.40
CA PHE A 87 -0.95 -24.48 3.56
C PHE A 87 -0.56 -24.39 5.04
N SER A 88 0.36 -25.25 5.44
CA SER A 88 0.99 -25.21 6.76
C SER A 88 2.48 -24.92 6.59
N PRO A 89 2.97 -23.76 7.04
CA PRO A 89 4.39 -23.44 6.90
C PRO A 89 5.25 -24.41 7.73
N PRO A 90 6.43 -24.80 7.24
CA PRO A 90 7.40 -25.53 8.04
C PRO A 90 7.91 -24.62 9.19
N GLU A 91 8.50 -25.25 10.22
CA GLU A 91 9.22 -24.48 11.24
C GLU A 91 10.37 -23.69 10.60
N LEU A 92 10.55 -22.43 11.02
CA LEU A 92 11.55 -21.53 10.43
C LEU A 92 12.98 -22.10 10.44
N GLY A 93 13.31 -22.92 11.46
CA GLY A 93 14.61 -23.59 11.57
C GLY A 93 14.80 -24.79 10.62
N ALA A 94 13.76 -25.23 9.93
CA ALA A 94 13.79 -26.39 9.04
C ALA A 94 14.01 -26.02 7.56
N GLY A 95 14.15 -24.73 7.24
CA GLY A 95 14.30 -24.24 5.87
C GLY A 95 15.40 -23.22 5.69
N ALA A 96 15.60 -22.80 4.45
CA ALA A 96 16.46 -21.67 4.10
C ALA A 96 15.61 -20.44 3.76
N VAL A 97 16.11 -19.24 4.11
CA VAL A 97 15.52 -17.96 3.68
C VAL A 97 16.31 -17.48 2.47
N TYR A 98 15.61 -17.33 1.34
CA TYR A 98 16.19 -16.78 0.13
C TYR A 98 15.63 -15.36 -0.10
N GLU A 99 16.51 -14.36 -0.01
CA GLU A 99 16.16 -12.97 -0.31
C GLU A 99 16.49 -12.65 -1.76
N LEU A 100 15.54 -12.12 -2.49
CA LEU A 100 15.72 -11.71 -3.88
C LEU A 100 15.26 -10.27 -4.10
N HIS A 101 15.87 -9.58 -5.05
CA HIS A 101 15.41 -8.30 -5.55
C HIS A 101 14.59 -8.52 -6.83
N LEU A 102 13.27 -8.35 -6.74
CA LEU A 102 12.32 -8.67 -7.81
C LEU A 102 12.70 -8.06 -9.16
N GLY A 103 13.10 -6.77 -9.16
CA GLY A 103 13.45 -6.03 -10.39
C GLY A 103 14.71 -6.51 -11.10
N THR A 104 15.52 -7.40 -10.49
CA THR A 104 16.77 -7.93 -11.07
C THR A 104 16.86 -9.45 -11.07
N PHE A 105 15.89 -10.13 -10.46
CA PHE A 105 15.89 -11.60 -10.37
C PHE A 105 15.63 -12.25 -11.73
N THR A 106 14.80 -11.63 -12.56
CA THR A 106 14.56 -12.06 -13.94
C THR A 106 14.63 -10.88 -14.90
N PRO A 107 14.85 -11.09 -16.20
CA PRO A 107 14.85 -10.02 -17.19
C PRO A 107 13.57 -9.18 -17.20
N GLU A 108 12.44 -9.80 -16.89
CA GLU A 108 11.12 -9.15 -16.84
C GLU A 108 10.98 -8.22 -15.63
N GLY A 109 11.68 -8.50 -14.53
CA GLY A 109 11.62 -7.74 -13.28
C GLY A 109 10.23 -7.70 -12.64
N THR A 110 9.44 -8.76 -12.81
CA THR A 110 8.04 -8.85 -12.36
C THR A 110 7.81 -10.03 -11.43
N CYS A 111 6.69 -10.02 -10.69
CA CYS A 111 6.27 -11.16 -9.87
C CYS A 111 6.05 -12.41 -10.74
N ASP A 112 5.44 -12.27 -11.91
CA ASP A 112 5.21 -13.41 -12.82
C ASP A 112 6.52 -14.01 -13.32
N GLY A 113 7.51 -13.17 -13.63
CA GLY A 113 8.85 -13.62 -13.96
C GLY A 113 9.50 -14.40 -12.81
N ALA A 114 9.35 -13.93 -11.58
CA ALA A 114 9.86 -14.62 -10.40
C ALA A 114 9.14 -15.96 -10.18
N LEU A 115 7.81 -15.99 -10.27
CA LEU A 115 6.99 -17.21 -10.15
C LEU A 115 7.43 -18.29 -11.14
N ALA A 116 7.73 -17.91 -12.39
CA ALA A 116 8.22 -18.84 -13.42
C ALA A 116 9.60 -19.46 -13.13
N ARG A 117 10.27 -19.02 -12.05
CA ARG A 117 11.60 -19.48 -11.63
C ARG A 117 11.61 -20.14 -10.25
N LEU A 118 10.47 -20.31 -9.60
CA LEU A 118 10.42 -20.91 -8.26
C LEU A 118 10.95 -22.34 -8.26
N ASP A 119 10.67 -23.14 -9.28
CA ASP A 119 11.20 -24.51 -9.42
C ASP A 119 12.74 -24.59 -9.43
N HIS A 120 13.40 -23.46 -9.71
CA HIS A 120 14.86 -23.37 -9.65
C HIS A 120 15.39 -23.22 -8.21
N LEU A 121 14.51 -22.87 -7.27
CA LEU A 121 14.86 -22.62 -5.87
C LEU A 121 14.53 -23.81 -4.95
N GLU A 122 13.96 -24.90 -5.49
CA GLU A 122 13.68 -26.14 -4.76
C GLU A 122 14.93 -26.97 -4.47
#